data_180cd684bbc06be04cb5813ee802a570
#
_entry.id   180cd684bbc06be04cb5813ee802a570
#
_cell.length_a   1.000
_cell.length_b   1.000
_cell.length_c   1.000
_cell.angle_alpha   90.00
_cell.angle_beta   90.00
_cell.angle_gamma   90.00
#
_symmetry.space_group_name_H-M   'P 1'
#
loop_
_entity.id
_entity.type
_entity.pdbx_description
1 polymer ?
#
loop_
_entity_poly.entity_id
_entity_poly.type
_entity_poly.pdbx_seq_one_letter_code
_entity_poly.pdbx_strand_id
1 'polypeptide(L)'
;PRTLNLDVNEEGLGNIAASDEFDRRPGQPLPPAWQWNHNPDNSGWSIGERNGYLRLTTRRIDKEFVDARNTLTQRTFGPVSSAATKLEVAGMKDGDYAGLAVLQKKYGFVGVKMEGQSKSIVMISAQSDKPEVIESVLLDQQTLYLKIDCDFRNRTDKAFFYYSLDGIKWTKIGSVLQMSYTLPHFMGYRFGLFNFATKSAGGFIDFDYYHIDDAITSAE
;
A
#
# COMPACT_ATOMS: atom_id res chain seq x y z
N PRO A 1 5.42 41.04 5.26
CA PRO A 1 4.63 39.90 5.72
C PRO A 1 4.44 40.03 7.21
N ARG A 2 3.18 39.96 7.67
CA ARG A 2 2.91 39.93 9.12
C ARG A 2 3.01 38.49 9.57
N THR A 3 3.89 38.20 10.50
CA THR A 3 3.99 36.91 11.16
C THR A 3 2.84 36.83 12.17
N LEU A 4 1.95 35.88 12.04
CA LEU A 4 0.95 35.57 13.04
C LEU A 4 1.53 34.50 13.98
N ASN A 5 1.82 34.88 15.22
CA ASN A 5 2.13 33.88 16.25
C ASN A 5 0.82 33.29 16.74
N LEU A 6 0.57 32.05 16.37
CA LEU A 6 -0.51 31.26 16.95
C LEU A 6 0.10 30.40 18.08
N ASP A 7 -0.48 30.44 19.25
CA ASP A 7 -0.23 29.43 20.28
C ASP A 7 -0.80 28.12 19.75
N VAL A 8 0.05 27.34 19.11
CA VAL A 8 -0.30 26.00 18.65
C VAL A 8 -0.12 25.07 19.83
N ASN A 9 -1.22 24.55 20.36
CA ASN A 9 -1.15 23.46 21.32
C ASN A 9 -0.67 22.22 20.56
N GLU A 10 0.59 21.82 20.74
CA GLU A 10 1.18 20.65 20.07
C GLU A 10 0.59 19.33 20.57
N GLU A 11 -0.10 19.33 21.71
CA GLU A 11 -0.85 18.20 22.22
C GLU A 11 -2.14 18.00 21.40
N GLY A 12 -2.08 17.15 20.37
CA GLY A 12 -3.27 16.76 19.60
C GLY A 12 -3.20 16.97 18.09
N LEU A 13 -2.13 17.53 17.56
CA LEU A 13 -1.84 17.49 16.12
C LEU A 13 -1.33 16.09 15.78
N GLY A 14 -2.25 15.18 15.43
CA GLY A 14 -1.89 13.88 14.90
C GLY A 14 -1.07 14.06 13.62
N ASN A 15 -0.04 13.25 13.42
CA ASN A 15 0.74 13.22 12.18
C ASN A 15 -0.18 12.91 10.99
N ILE A 16 0.03 13.62 9.88
CA ILE A 16 -0.71 13.40 8.61
C ILE A 16 -0.43 11.98 8.06
N ALA A 17 0.75 11.45 8.36
CA ALA A 17 1.18 10.09 8.07
C ALA A 17 1.98 9.56 9.25
N ALA A 18 1.84 8.29 9.57
CA ALA A 18 2.49 7.65 10.72
C ALA A 18 2.70 6.16 10.46
N SER A 19 3.82 5.63 10.92
CA SER A 19 4.05 4.18 10.99
C SER A 19 3.06 3.51 11.94
N ASP A 20 2.77 2.23 11.70
CA ASP A 20 1.77 1.47 12.44
C ASP A 20 2.18 -0.01 12.52
N GLU A 21 2.32 -0.53 13.73
CA GLU A 21 2.64 -1.94 14.02
C GLU A 21 1.36 -2.79 14.15
N PHE A 22 0.18 -2.20 13.96
CA PHE A 22 -1.11 -2.83 14.13
C PHE A 22 -1.33 -3.52 15.50
N ASP A 23 -0.46 -3.25 16.47
CA ASP A 23 -0.57 -3.78 17.84
C ASP A 23 -1.60 -2.99 18.65
N ARG A 24 -2.86 -3.39 18.54
CA ARG A 24 -4.00 -2.76 19.18
C ARG A 24 -4.91 -3.78 19.83
N ARG A 25 -5.59 -3.33 20.88
CA ARG A 25 -6.67 -4.12 21.47
C ARG A 25 -7.85 -4.21 20.48
N PRO A 26 -8.55 -5.34 20.42
CA PRO A 26 -9.76 -5.47 19.63
C PRO A 26 -10.74 -4.32 19.91
N GLY A 27 -11.30 -3.72 18.85
CA GLY A 27 -12.25 -2.61 18.96
C GLY A 27 -11.62 -1.21 19.07
N GLN A 28 -10.30 -1.08 19.17
CA GLN A 28 -9.65 0.22 19.05
C GLN A 28 -9.71 0.70 17.59
N PRO A 29 -10.06 1.97 17.34
CA PRO A 29 -10.10 2.51 15.97
C PRO A 29 -8.70 2.63 15.37
N LEU A 30 -8.64 2.63 14.06
CA LEU A 30 -7.44 3.02 13.33
C LEU A 30 -7.11 4.49 13.61
N PRO A 31 -5.82 4.86 13.73
CA PRO A 31 -5.40 6.26 13.88
C PRO A 31 -5.94 7.15 12.75
N PRO A 32 -6.13 8.45 12.99
CA PRO A 32 -6.64 9.39 11.99
C PRO A 32 -5.79 9.54 10.72
N ALA A 33 -4.51 9.12 10.75
CA ALA A 33 -3.65 9.07 9.57
C ALA A 33 -4.17 8.10 8.51
N TRP A 34 -4.89 7.05 8.92
CA TRP A 34 -5.48 6.08 8.01
C TRP A 34 -6.80 6.56 7.42
N GLN A 35 -6.97 6.30 6.14
CA GLN A 35 -8.20 6.58 5.41
C GLN A 35 -8.49 5.44 4.44
N TRP A 36 -9.72 4.95 4.46
CA TRP A 36 -10.19 4.01 3.45
C TRP A 36 -10.36 4.73 2.10
N ASN A 37 -9.93 4.10 1.03
CA ASN A 37 -10.10 4.66 -0.33
C ASN A 37 -11.57 4.68 -0.76
N HIS A 38 -12.34 3.67 -0.32
CA HIS A 38 -13.78 3.57 -0.50
C HIS A 38 -14.46 3.46 0.87
N ASN A 39 -15.78 3.47 0.89
CA ASN A 39 -16.52 3.09 2.09
C ASN A 39 -16.28 1.59 2.38
N PRO A 40 -15.59 1.23 3.48
CA PRO A 40 -15.11 -0.12 3.69
C PRO A 40 -16.25 -1.11 3.95
N ASP A 41 -16.02 -2.37 3.59
CA ASP A 41 -16.78 -3.49 4.13
C ASP A 41 -16.13 -3.91 5.45
N ASN A 42 -16.81 -3.60 6.57
CA ASN A 42 -16.30 -3.88 7.90
C ASN A 42 -16.17 -5.38 8.21
N SER A 43 -16.79 -6.26 7.44
CA SER A 43 -16.59 -7.70 7.55
C SER A 43 -15.31 -8.19 6.88
N GLY A 44 -14.69 -7.35 6.04
CA GLY A 44 -13.52 -7.68 5.22
C GLY A 44 -12.19 -7.16 5.79
N TRP A 45 -12.14 -6.68 7.03
CA TRP A 45 -10.89 -6.30 7.68
C TRP A 45 -10.94 -6.50 9.19
N SER A 46 -9.77 -6.72 9.79
CA SER A 46 -9.63 -6.88 11.24
C SER A 46 -8.21 -6.58 11.70
N ILE A 47 -8.09 -5.97 12.89
CA ILE A 47 -6.84 -5.88 13.68
C ILE A 47 -6.89 -6.79 14.93
N GLY A 48 -7.94 -7.57 15.09
CA GLY A 48 -8.15 -8.43 16.27
C GLY A 48 -8.13 -9.92 15.97
N GLU A 49 -8.31 -10.36 14.72
CA GLU A 49 -8.27 -11.78 14.36
C GLU A 49 -6.87 -12.40 14.52
N ARG A 50 -5.83 -11.60 14.26
CA ARG A 50 -4.44 -11.93 14.53
C ARG A 50 -3.79 -10.75 15.22
N ASN A 51 -3.36 -10.94 16.45
CA ASN A 51 -2.75 -9.85 17.24
C ASN A 51 -1.47 -9.33 16.56
N GLY A 52 -1.32 -8.00 16.49
CA GLY A 52 -0.20 -7.34 15.82
C GLY A 52 -0.27 -7.35 14.28
N TYR A 53 -1.44 -7.63 13.71
CA TYR A 53 -1.61 -7.65 12.25
C TYR A 53 -2.89 -6.95 11.81
N LEU A 54 -2.79 -6.27 10.66
CA LEU A 54 -3.97 -5.91 9.88
C LEU A 54 -4.30 -7.05 8.93
N ARG A 55 -5.47 -7.70 9.11
CA ARG A 55 -6.01 -8.67 8.15
C ARG A 55 -6.94 -7.98 7.18
N LEU A 56 -6.73 -8.21 5.88
CA LEU A 56 -7.68 -7.87 4.83
C LEU A 56 -8.18 -9.14 4.17
N THR A 57 -9.51 -9.35 4.21
CA THR A 57 -10.18 -10.54 3.62
C THR A 57 -11.02 -10.11 2.44
N THR A 58 -10.88 -10.78 1.30
CA THR A 58 -11.70 -10.51 0.12
C THR A 58 -13.14 -10.99 0.37
N ARG A 59 -14.13 -10.12 0.15
CA ARG A 59 -15.56 -10.44 0.35
C ARG A 59 -16.37 -10.49 -0.93
N ARG A 60 -15.75 -10.07 -2.03
CA ARG A 60 -16.34 -10.06 -3.37
C ARG A 60 -15.26 -10.24 -4.42
N ILE A 61 -15.71 -10.41 -5.66
CA ILE A 61 -14.83 -10.39 -6.85
C ILE A 61 -14.80 -8.95 -7.36
N ASP A 62 -13.57 -8.45 -7.58
CA ASP A 62 -13.31 -7.15 -8.18
C ASP A 62 -12.61 -7.34 -9.54
N LYS A 63 -12.84 -6.44 -10.48
CA LYS A 63 -12.23 -6.53 -11.81
C LYS A 63 -10.77 -6.12 -11.78
N GLU A 64 -10.46 -5.11 -10.98
CA GLU A 64 -9.13 -4.52 -10.89
C GLU A 64 -8.91 -3.84 -9.53
N PHE A 65 -7.68 -3.41 -9.29
CA PHE A 65 -7.25 -2.81 -8.03
C PHE A 65 -8.11 -1.60 -7.59
N VAL A 66 -8.51 -0.73 -8.51
CA VAL A 66 -9.29 0.47 -8.16
C VAL A 66 -10.70 0.15 -7.64
N ASP A 67 -11.21 -1.04 -7.92
CA ASP A 67 -12.48 -1.54 -7.39
C ASP A 67 -12.34 -2.12 -5.96
N ALA A 68 -11.11 -2.38 -5.50
CA ALA A 68 -10.82 -2.99 -4.20
C ALA A 68 -11.37 -2.13 -3.05
N ARG A 69 -12.43 -2.62 -2.40
CA ARG A 69 -13.21 -1.84 -1.43
C ARG A 69 -12.40 -1.51 -0.17
N ASN A 70 -11.65 -2.49 0.33
CA ASN A 70 -10.87 -2.37 1.56
C ASN A 70 -9.40 -2.03 1.26
N THR A 71 -9.17 -0.94 0.53
CA THR A 71 -7.84 -0.36 0.36
C THR A 71 -7.62 0.69 1.45
N LEU A 72 -6.71 0.40 2.38
CA LEU A 72 -6.38 1.26 3.52
C LEU A 72 -5.20 2.15 3.17
N THR A 73 -5.36 3.47 3.25
CA THR A 73 -4.38 4.42 2.69
C THR A 73 -3.86 5.43 3.69
N GLN A 74 -2.63 5.89 3.46
CA GLN A 74 -2.07 7.10 4.05
C GLN A 74 -1.51 8.02 2.97
N ARG A 75 -1.35 9.30 3.27
CA ARG A 75 -0.83 10.29 2.33
C ARG A 75 0.67 10.09 2.08
N THR A 76 1.09 10.27 0.83
CA THR A 76 2.50 10.58 0.54
C THR A 76 2.80 12.02 0.96
N PHE A 77 4.06 12.35 1.14
CA PHE A 77 4.53 13.72 1.44
C PHE A 77 5.84 14.00 0.73
N GLY A 78 6.14 15.27 0.54
CA GLY A 78 7.39 15.72 -0.08
C GLY A 78 8.42 16.17 0.97
N PRO A 79 9.70 16.33 0.57
CA PRO A 79 10.21 16.21 -0.81
C PRO A 79 10.37 14.76 -1.28
N VAL A 80 10.49 13.81 -0.37
CA VAL A 80 10.50 12.36 -0.61
C VAL A 80 9.68 11.67 0.47
N SER A 81 9.15 10.51 0.18
CA SER A 81 8.53 9.62 1.17
C SER A 81 8.65 8.18 0.73
N SER A 82 8.77 7.27 1.67
CA SER A 82 8.72 5.85 1.42
C SER A 82 7.71 5.16 2.31
N ALA A 83 7.13 4.07 1.82
CA ALA A 83 6.32 3.18 2.64
C ALA A 83 6.82 1.75 2.49
N ALA A 84 6.88 1.02 3.60
CA ALA A 84 7.24 -0.38 3.63
C ALA A 84 6.27 -1.18 4.49
N THR A 85 6.10 -2.45 4.13
CA THR A 85 5.24 -3.39 4.87
C THR A 85 5.75 -4.82 4.73
N LYS A 86 5.41 -5.67 5.69
CA LYS A 86 5.62 -7.11 5.64
C LYS A 86 4.27 -7.81 5.51
N LEU A 87 4.20 -8.79 4.62
CA LEU A 87 3.00 -9.56 4.34
C LEU A 87 3.18 -11.03 4.65
N GLU A 88 2.12 -11.65 5.17
CA GLU A 88 1.95 -13.09 5.29
C GLU A 88 0.91 -13.56 4.27
N VAL A 89 1.33 -14.34 3.27
CA VAL A 89 0.55 -14.68 2.07
C VAL A 89 -0.07 -16.07 2.09
N ALA A 90 -0.04 -16.76 3.24
CA ALA A 90 -0.54 -18.13 3.37
C ALA A 90 -2.06 -18.24 3.14
N GLY A 91 -2.81 -17.17 3.42
CA GLY A 91 -4.26 -17.14 3.30
C GLY A 91 -4.81 -16.79 1.92
N MET A 92 -3.95 -16.54 0.94
CA MET A 92 -4.38 -16.19 -0.41
C MET A 92 -5.03 -17.36 -1.15
N LYS A 93 -5.99 -17.04 -2.02
CA LYS A 93 -6.68 -17.97 -2.92
C LYS A 93 -6.40 -17.65 -4.39
N ASP A 94 -6.71 -18.59 -5.27
CA ASP A 94 -6.58 -18.39 -6.71
C ASP A 94 -7.35 -17.17 -7.19
N GLY A 95 -6.64 -16.25 -7.83
CA GLY A 95 -7.15 -14.98 -8.32
C GLY A 95 -6.97 -13.80 -7.36
N ASP A 96 -6.38 -14.01 -6.18
CA ASP A 96 -6.10 -12.93 -5.23
C ASP A 96 -4.87 -12.12 -5.64
N TYR A 97 -4.96 -10.82 -5.37
CA TYR A 97 -3.87 -9.86 -5.44
C TYR A 97 -3.82 -9.08 -4.13
N ALA A 98 -2.64 -8.96 -3.54
CA ALA A 98 -2.44 -8.19 -2.32
C ALA A 98 -1.08 -7.50 -2.31
N GLY A 99 -0.98 -6.35 -1.64
CA GLY A 99 0.30 -5.66 -1.58
C GLY A 99 0.24 -4.21 -1.13
N LEU A 100 1.24 -3.46 -1.59
CA LEU A 100 1.43 -2.04 -1.36
C LEU A 100 1.31 -1.28 -2.68
N ALA A 101 0.51 -0.23 -2.69
CA ALA A 101 0.25 0.60 -3.87
C ALA A 101 0.67 2.05 -3.63
N VAL A 102 0.94 2.76 -4.71
CA VAL A 102 0.91 4.22 -4.78
C VAL A 102 -0.27 4.60 -5.68
N LEU A 103 -1.28 5.23 -5.09
CA LEU A 103 -2.62 5.35 -5.64
C LEU A 103 -2.98 6.78 -6.00
N GLN A 104 -3.39 6.95 -7.24
CA GLN A 104 -4.14 8.10 -7.79
C GLN A 104 -4.77 7.61 -9.09
N LYS A 105 -5.24 8.43 -10.01
CA LYS A 105 -5.78 8.01 -11.31
C LYS A 105 -4.78 7.12 -12.06
N LYS A 106 -3.52 7.55 -12.15
CA LYS A 106 -2.40 6.70 -12.59
C LYS A 106 -1.77 6.09 -11.35
N TYR A 107 -1.82 4.80 -11.23
CA TYR A 107 -1.32 4.08 -10.06
C TYR A 107 -0.31 3.01 -10.44
N GLY A 108 0.42 2.56 -9.44
CA GLY A 108 1.23 1.35 -9.52
C GLY A 108 1.22 0.64 -8.19
N PHE A 109 1.47 -0.65 -8.22
CA PHE A 109 1.65 -1.43 -7.01
C PHE A 109 2.69 -2.53 -7.15
N VAL A 110 3.29 -2.89 -6.06
CA VAL A 110 4.06 -4.11 -5.88
C VAL A 110 3.30 -5.02 -4.90
N GLY A 111 3.19 -6.30 -5.23
CA GLY A 111 2.39 -7.22 -4.42
C GLY A 111 2.56 -8.66 -4.83
N VAL A 112 1.69 -9.51 -4.31
CA VAL A 112 1.60 -10.92 -4.65
C VAL A 112 0.33 -11.18 -5.45
N LYS A 113 0.50 -11.92 -6.54
CA LYS A 113 -0.59 -12.54 -7.31
C LYS A 113 -0.61 -14.02 -7.00
N MET A 114 -1.79 -14.56 -6.69
CA MET A 114 -2.02 -16.00 -6.60
C MET A 114 -2.69 -16.51 -7.87
N GLU A 115 -2.09 -17.50 -8.54
CA GLU A 115 -2.65 -18.12 -9.74
C GLU A 115 -2.57 -19.64 -9.63
N GLY A 116 -3.72 -20.29 -9.53
CA GLY A 116 -3.80 -21.69 -9.15
C GLY A 116 -3.19 -21.93 -7.78
N GLN A 117 -2.08 -22.67 -7.73
CA GLN A 117 -1.30 -22.94 -6.51
C GLN A 117 0.02 -22.12 -6.44
N SER A 118 0.30 -21.32 -7.47
CA SER A 118 1.55 -20.58 -7.56
C SER A 118 1.37 -19.13 -7.14
N LYS A 119 2.35 -18.61 -6.41
CA LYS A 119 2.43 -17.20 -6.04
C LYS A 119 3.54 -16.52 -6.82
N SER A 120 3.29 -15.31 -7.25
CA SER A 120 4.30 -14.47 -7.89
C SER A 120 4.30 -13.07 -7.29
N ILE A 121 5.49 -12.54 -7.06
CA ILE A 121 5.67 -11.11 -6.79
C ILE A 121 5.44 -10.40 -8.11
N VAL A 122 4.56 -9.40 -8.13
CA VAL A 122 4.25 -8.65 -9.35
C VAL A 122 4.40 -7.16 -9.11
N MET A 123 4.91 -6.45 -10.12
CA MET A 123 4.74 -5.01 -10.23
C MET A 123 3.74 -4.72 -11.34
N ILE A 124 2.67 -4.01 -10.99
CA ILE A 124 1.63 -3.60 -11.94
C ILE A 124 1.60 -2.09 -12.03
N SER A 125 1.50 -1.59 -13.26
CA SER A 125 1.43 -0.16 -13.56
C SER A 125 0.20 0.15 -14.40
N ALA A 126 -0.57 1.15 -13.96
CA ALA A 126 -1.61 1.80 -14.76
C ALA A 126 -1.14 3.19 -15.23
N GLN A 127 0.11 3.27 -15.72
CA GLN A 127 0.67 4.47 -16.34
C GLN A 127 -0.07 4.80 -17.64
N SER A 128 -0.42 3.79 -18.41
CA SER A 128 -1.41 3.82 -19.48
C SER A 128 -2.83 3.74 -18.90
N ASP A 129 -3.85 3.85 -19.73
CA ASP A 129 -5.26 3.78 -19.26
C ASP A 129 -5.69 2.37 -18.81
N LYS A 130 -4.82 1.36 -18.96
CA LYS A 130 -5.05 -0.02 -18.50
C LYS A 130 -3.91 -0.49 -17.62
N PRO A 131 -4.21 -1.24 -16.53
CA PRO A 131 -3.18 -1.85 -15.71
C PRO A 131 -2.47 -2.97 -16.48
N GLU A 132 -1.13 -2.97 -16.42
CA GLU A 132 -0.26 -3.95 -17.06
C GLU A 132 0.70 -4.55 -16.03
N VAL A 133 0.93 -5.85 -16.12
CA VAL A 133 2.00 -6.52 -15.36
C VAL A 133 3.32 -6.18 -16.03
N ILE A 134 4.15 -5.41 -15.34
CA ILE A 134 5.45 -4.96 -15.84
C ILE A 134 6.52 -6.02 -15.60
N GLU A 135 6.48 -6.62 -14.42
CA GLU A 135 7.41 -7.69 -14.05
C GLU A 135 6.74 -8.67 -13.09
N SER A 136 7.16 -9.93 -13.16
CA SER A 136 6.68 -11.02 -12.31
C SER A 136 7.83 -11.93 -11.92
N VAL A 137 7.95 -12.26 -10.62
CA VAL A 137 8.98 -13.12 -10.04
C VAL A 137 8.31 -14.19 -9.19
N LEU A 138 8.70 -15.45 -9.33
CA LEU A 138 8.14 -16.55 -8.54
C LEU A 138 8.40 -16.33 -7.04
N LEU A 139 7.41 -16.61 -6.19
CA LEU A 139 7.49 -16.52 -4.74
C LEU A 139 7.29 -17.91 -4.11
N ASP A 140 8.36 -18.48 -3.55
CA ASP A 140 8.34 -19.82 -2.93
C ASP A 140 8.18 -19.80 -1.40
N GLN A 141 8.02 -18.61 -0.80
CA GLN A 141 7.86 -18.45 0.64
C GLN A 141 6.52 -17.82 1.03
N GLN A 142 6.20 -17.82 2.34
CA GLN A 142 4.93 -17.29 2.84
C GLN A 142 5.03 -15.86 3.34
N THR A 143 6.23 -15.33 3.51
CA THR A 143 6.49 -13.98 4.01
C THR A 143 7.15 -13.15 2.92
N LEU A 144 6.73 -11.91 2.74
CA LEU A 144 7.29 -10.98 1.76
C LEU A 144 7.33 -9.57 2.35
N TYR A 145 8.37 -8.84 2.00
CA TYR A 145 8.52 -7.42 2.35
C TYR A 145 8.39 -6.59 1.08
N LEU A 146 7.60 -5.52 1.15
CA LEU A 146 7.36 -4.60 0.04
C LEU A 146 7.72 -3.19 0.43
N LYS A 147 8.24 -2.41 -0.53
CA LYS A 147 8.53 -0.99 -0.35
C LYS A 147 8.25 -0.21 -1.62
N ILE A 148 7.75 1.02 -1.44
CA ILE A 148 7.60 2.01 -2.51
C ILE A 148 8.26 3.30 -2.05
N ASP A 149 9.14 3.84 -2.89
CA ASP A 149 9.79 5.14 -2.71
C ASP A 149 9.15 6.16 -3.65
N CYS A 150 8.77 7.33 -3.14
CA CYS A 150 8.24 8.45 -3.93
C CYS A 150 9.22 9.63 -3.87
N ASP A 151 9.63 10.13 -5.02
CA ASP A 151 10.50 11.29 -5.16
C ASP A 151 9.77 12.44 -5.86
N PHE A 152 9.53 13.51 -5.12
CA PHE A 152 8.88 14.74 -5.61
C PHE A 152 9.88 15.89 -5.80
N ARG A 153 11.18 15.66 -5.56
CA ARG A 153 12.21 16.68 -5.71
C ARG A 153 12.28 17.18 -7.15
N ASN A 154 12.44 18.47 -7.30
CA ASN A 154 12.54 19.11 -8.62
C ASN A 154 11.39 18.79 -9.57
N ARG A 155 10.19 18.45 -9.05
CA ARG A 155 9.00 18.05 -9.81
C ARG A 155 9.25 16.82 -10.68
N THR A 156 10.11 15.91 -10.23
CA THR A 156 10.33 14.64 -10.95
C THR A 156 9.15 13.70 -10.82
N ASP A 157 8.46 13.73 -9.67
CA ASP A 157 7.23 13.01 -9.37
C ASP A 157 7.30 11.53 -9.81
N LYS A 158 8.24 10.78 -9.23
CA LYS A 158 8.53 9.39 -9.58
C LYS A 158 8.26 8.46 -8.42
N ALA A 159 7.72 7.27 -8.70
CA ALA A 159 7.65 6.19 -7.74
C ALA A 159 8.46 4.97 -8.20
N PHE A 160 9.16 4.34 -7.26
CA PHE A 160 10.01 3.17 -7.43
C PHE A 160 9.50 2.05 -6.55
N PHE A 161 9.55 0.80 -7.04
CA PHE A 161 8.98 -0.36 -6.38
C PHE A 161 10.05 -1.37 -6.04
N TYR A 162 9.96 -1.95 -4.84
CA TYR A 162 10.93 -2.90 -4.34
C TYR A 162 10.23 -4.03 -3.59
N TYR A 163 10.86 -5.19 -3.60
CA TYR A 163 10.55 -6.29 -2.72
C TYR A 163 11.81 -6.79 -1.99
N SER A 164 11.61 -7.50 -0.90
CA SER A 164 12.67 -8.22 -0.20
C SER A 164 12.13 -9.55 0.32
N LEU A 165 12.97 -10.57 0.29
CA LEU A 165 12.65 -11.91 0.81
C LEU A 165 13.07 -12.08 2.27
N ASP A 166 13.98 -11.25 2.76
CA ASP A 166 14.58 -11.30 4.10
C ASP A 166 14.36 -10.04 4.95
N GLY A 167 13.77 -8.99 4.37
CA GLY A 167 13.58 -7.68 5.00
C GLY A 167 14.83 -6.80 5.06
N ILE A 168 15.97 -7.29 4.54
CA ILE A 168 17.27 -6.62 4.60
C ILE A 168 17.69 -6.17 3.20
N LYS A 169 17.74 -7.10 2.25
CA LYS A 169 18.15 -6.85 0.88
C LYS A 169 16.94 -6.50 0.01
N TRP A 170 16.88 -5.25 -0.42
CA TRP A 170 15.84 -4.76 -1.32
C TRP A 170 16.21 -4.96 -2.78
N THR A 171 15.30 -5.53 -3.54
CA THR A 171 15.42 -5.73 -5.00
C THR A 171 14.39 -4.85 -5.68
N LYS A 172 14.83 -4.02 -6.63
CA LYS A 172 13.94 -3.22 -7.46
C LYS A 172 13.14 -4.13 -8.38
N ILE A 173 11.86 -3.81 -8.60
CA ILE A 173 10.97 -4.58 -9.49
C ILE A 173 10.19 -3.64 -10.39
N GLY A 174 10.08 -4.01 -11.65
CA GLY A 174 9.32 -3.31 -12.67
C GLY A 174 9.90 -1.99 -13.11
N SER A 175 9.05 -1.12 -13.58
CA SER A 175 9.40 0.20 -14.11
C SER A 175 9.08 1.32 -13.12
N VAL A 176 9.67 2.48 -13.35
CA VAL A 176 9.32 3.71 -12.65
C VAL A 176 7.94 4.17 -13.05
N LEU A 177 7.08 4.47 -12.07
CA LEU A 177 5.81 5.14 -12.32
C LEU A 177 6.04 6.65 -12.37
N GLN A 178 5.71 7.28 -13.48
CA GLN A 178 5.65 8.74 -13.57
C GLN A 178 4.35 9.21 -12.92
N MET A 179 4.44 9.76 -11.75
CA MET A 179 3.30 10.31 -11.03
C MET A 179 2.85 11.62 -11.67
N SER A 180 1.56 11.90 -11.64
CA SER A 180 0.99 13.14 -12.17
C SER A 180 -0.25 13.54 -11.36
N TYR A 181 -0.36 14.81 -11.04
CA TYR A 181 -1.57 15.34 -10.45
C TYR A 181 -2.69 15.40 -11.49
N THR A 182 -3.88 14.94 -11.11
CA THR A 182 -5.08 15.03 -11.97
C THR A 182 -6.22 15.71 -11.23
N LEU A 183 -6.80 16.73 -11.84
CA LEU A 183 -7.90 17.53 -11.29
C LEU A 183 -9.11 16.68 -10.80
N PRO A 184 -9.58 15.66 -11.53
CA PRO A 184 -10.75 14.89 -11.10
C PRO A 184 -10.58 14.16 -9.75
N HIS A 185 -9.35 13.92 -9.31
CA HIS A 185 -9.10 13.20 -8.07
C HIS A 185 -8.91 14.08 -6.83
N PHE A 186 -8.69 15.39 -6.98
CA PHE A 186 -8.52 16.38 -5.91
C PHE A 186 -7.73 15.93 -4.68
N MET A 187 -6.89 14.93 -4.84
CA MET A 187 -6.01 14.41 -3.80
C MET A 187 -4.65 14.10 -4.38
N GLY A 188 -3.60 14.27 -3.57
CA GLY A 188 -2.26 13.79 -3.88
C GLY A 188 -2.22 12.25 -3.92
N TYR A 189 -1.08 11.73 -4.31
CA TYR A 189 -0.84 10.29 -4.20
C TYR A 189 -0.96 9.80 -2.76
N ARG A 190 -1.35 8.53 -2.62
CA ARG A 190 -1.44 7.82 -1.34
C ARG A 190 -0.75 6.49 -1.45
N PHE A 191 -0.05 6.09 -0.40
CA PHE A 191 0.30 4.69 -0.20
C PHE A 191 -0.94 3.93 0.24
N GLY A 192 -1.10 2.69 -0.22
CA GLY A 192 -2.27 1.87 0.11
C GLY A 192 -1.94 0.41 0.32
N LEU A 193 -2.43 -0.16 1.42
CA LEU A 193 -2.47 -1.59 1.66
C LEU A 193 -3.75 -2.15 1.09
N PHE A 194 -3.68 -3.25 0.33
CA PHE A 194 -4.85 -3.78 -0.36
C PHE A 194 -4.86 -5.31 -0.45
N ASN A 195 -6.05 -5.85 -0.59
CA ASN A 195 -6.29 -7.24 -0.99
C ASN A 195 -7.59 -7.28 -1.81
N PHE A 196 -7.54 -7.85 -3.01
CA PHE A 196 -8.73 -8.07 -3.83
C PHE A 196 -8.66 -9.41 -4.58
N ALA A 197 -9.82 -9.93 -4.94
CA ALA A 197 -9.97 -11.21 -5.62
C ALA A 197 -10.56 -11.01 -7.02
N THR A 198 -10.03 -11.71 -8.02
CA THR A 198 -10.53 -11.68 -9.40
C THR A 198 -11.32 -12.94 -9.78
N LYS A 199 -11.24 -14.02 -8.97
CA LYS A 199 -11.88 -15.31 -9.27
C LYS A 199 -12.82 -15.77 -8.16
N SER A 200 -12.37 -15.77 -6.89
CA SER A 200 -13.18 -16.24 -5.76
C SER A 200 -12.88 -15.46 -4.49
N ALA A 201 -13.90 -15.05 -3.77
CA ALA A 201 -13.75 -14.36 -2.49
C ALA A 201 -13.33 -15.30 -1.35
N GLY A 202 -12.91 -14.72 -0.22
CA GLY A 202 -12.59 -15.41 1.03
C GLY A 202 -11.12 -15.74 1.21
N GLY A 203 -10.23 -15.28 0.31
CA GLY A 203 -8.80 -15.24 0.59
C GLY A 203 -8.46 -14.07 1.50
N PHE A 204 -7.38 -14.19 2.26
CA PHE A 204 -6.93 -13.14 3.16
C PHE A 204 -5.43 -12.96 3.14
N ILE A 205 -5.01 -11.79 3.57
CA ILE A 205 -3.62 -11.38 3.75
C ILE A 205 -3.46 -10.76 5.13
N ASP A 206 -2.33 -10.99 5.77
CA ASP A 206 -1.95 -10.36 7.03
C ASP A 206 -0.78 -9.40 6.80
N PHE A 207 -0.96 -8.12 7.14
CA PHE A 207 0.09 -7.12 7.17
C PHE A 207 0.61 -7.00 8.60
N ASP A 208 1.92 -7.22 8.80
CA ASP A 208 2.58 -7.18 10.10
C ASP A 208 2.75 -5.71 10.58
N TYR A 209 3.21 -4.86 9.68
CA TYR A 209 3.42 -3.44 9.95
C TYR A 209 3.21 -2.59 8.70
N TYR A 210 3.12 -1.30 8.92
CA TYR A 210 3.27 -0.27 7.90
C TYR A 210 4.25 0.77 8.39
N HIS A 211 5.40 0.88 7.76
CA HIS A 211 6.40 1.90 8.08
C HIS A 211 6.40 2.97 7.00
N ILE A 212 6.41 4.23 7.42
CA ILE A 212 6.54 5.39 6.55
C ILE A 212 7.74 6.21 6.96
N ASP A 213 8.52 6.70 5.99
CA ASP A 213 9.79 7.39 6.22
C ASP A 213 9.92 8.58 5.26
N ASP A 214 10.73 9.57 5.62
CA ASP A 214 11.16 10.71 4.81
C ASP A 214 12.48 10.47 4.06
N ALA A 215 12.95 9.23 4.04
CA ALA A 215 14.11 8.76 3.28
C ALA A 215 13.70 7.77 2.19
N ILE A 216 14.42 7.78 1.08
CA ILE A 216 14.25 6.83 -0.03
C ILE A 216 15.55 6.11 -0.31
N THR A 217 15.45 4.91 -0.89
CA THR A 217 16.62 4.21 -1.42
C THR A 217 17.25 5.09 -2.50
N SER A 218 18.56 5.30 -2.44
CA SER A 218 19.25 6.08 -3.46
C SER A 218 18.95 5.48 -4.84
N ALA A 219 18.44 6.31 -5.75
CA ALA A 219 18.34 5.92 -7.14
C ALA A 219 19.78 5.86 -7.68
N GLU A 220 20.36 4.66 -7.78
CA GLU A 220 21.52 4.41 -8.62
C GLU A 220 21.10 4.31 -10.08
#